data_7ead95e30519a328e3147fae097c672b
#
_entry.id   7ead95e30519a328e3147fae097c672b
#
_cell.length_a   1.000
_cell.length_b   1.000
_cell.length_c   1.000
_cell.angle_alpha   90.00
_cell.angle_beta   90.00
_cell.angle_gamma   90.00
#
_symmetry.space_group_name_H-M   'P 1'
#
loop_
_entity.id
_entity.type
_entity.pdbx_description
1 polymer ?
#
loop_
_entity_poly.entity_id
_entity_poly.type
_entity_poly.pdbx_seq_one_letter_code
_entity_poly.pdbx_strand_id
1 'polypeptide(L)'
;VRVGADSGGPFTAVVLECDEQQFSTKVLTNYSEPEKAIIDGLGKVTELAGIGIEQVDQLIHGTTLATNALIERRGASTAFITSKGFRDVIEMRTEGRFEQYDLNLSLPAPLISREHRYVVEGRIAATGRELIPLDEARLRSIAARIRAGGYQSIAIGFIHAYVNPKHARRARAILAEELPDITISISSEVSPQMREFERFNTVCANA
;
A
#
# COMPACT_ATOMS: atom_id res chain seq x y z
N VAL A 1 12.65 12.56 -29.33
CA VAL A 1 12.28 13.51 -28.29
C VAL A 1 11.94 12.73 -27.02
N ARG A 2 12.47 13.15 -25.87
CA ARG A 2 12.21 12.53 -24.57
C ARG A 2 11.41 13.46 -23.68
N VAL A 3 10.48 12.89 -22.93
CA VAL A 3 9.71 13.64 -21.94
C VAL A 3 9.82 12.96 -20.57
N GLY A 4 10.11 13.74 -19.55
CA GLY A 4 10.05 13.35 -18.15
C GLY A 4 8.84 14.02 -17.49
N ALA A 5 8.03 13.23 -16.76
CA ALA A 5 6.94 13.74 -15.95
C ALA A 5 7.11 13.28 -14.50
N ASP A 6 7.04 14.21 -13.56
CA ASP A 6 7.08 13.93 -12.11
C ASP A 6 5.78 14.40 -11.47
N SER A 7 5.01 13.45 -10.96
CA SER A 7 3.75 13.70 -10.24
C SER A 7 3.97 13.54 -8.75
N GLY A 8 4.28 14.64 -8.08
CA GLY A 8 4.54 14.64 -6.65
C GLY A 8 3.99 15.90 -5.96
N GLY A 9 3.09 15.75 -5.00
CA GLY A 9 2.51 16.89 -4.31
C GLY A 9 1.53 17.70 -5.17
N PRO A 10 1.40 19.04 -4.93
CA PRO A 10 0.36 19.86 -5.56
C PRO A 10 0.58 20.12 -7.05
N PHE A 11 1.77 19.86 -7.58
CA PHE A 11 2.12 20.10 -8.98
C PHE A 11 2.70 18.87 -9.65
N THR A 12 2.33 18.67 -10.91
CA THR A 12 2.99 17.75 -11.84
C THR A 12 3.94 18.58 -12.70
N ALA A 13 5.23 18.27 -12.65
CA ALA A 13 6.26 18.87 -13.48
C ALA A 13 6.48 18.03 -14.74
N VAL A 14 6.56 18.67 -15.89
CA VAL A 14 6.85 17.99 -17.17
C VAL A 14 8.01 18.69 -17.85
N VAL A 15 8.99 17.92 -18.26
CA VAL A 15 10.20 18.40 -18.97
C VAL A 15 10.33 17.64 -20.27
N LEU A 16 10.53 18.38 -21.36
CA LEU A 16 10.78 17.83 -22.70
C LEU A 16 12.20 18.17 -23.10
N GLU A 17 12.92 17.20 -23.64
CA GLU A 17 14.26 17.33 -24.20
C GLU A 17 14.21 17.02 -25.70
N CYS A 18 14.63 18.00 -26.50
CA CYS A 18 14.71 17.90 -27.94
C CYS A 18 15.95 18.65 -28.42
N ASP A 19 16.87 17.97 -29.14
CA ASP A 19 18.04 18.58 -29.79
C ASP A 19 18.85 19.56 -28.91
N GLU A 20 19.30 19.17 -27.76
CA GLU A 20 20.03 19.98 -26.78
C GLU A 20 19.20 21.11 -26.09
N GLN A 21 17.94 21.26 -26.44
CA GLN A 21 17.04 22.21 -25.80
C GLN A 21 16.13 21.50 -24.81
N GLN A 22 15.84 22.19 -23.68
CA GLN A 22 14.90 21.72 -22.67
C GLN A 22 13.74 22.71 -22.53
N PHE A 23 12.54 22.16 -22.55
CA PHE A 23 11.31 22.89 -22.27
C PHE A 23 10.68 22.31 -21.01
N SER A 24 10.12 23.15 -20.15
CA SER A 24 9.50 22.67 -18.93
C SER A 24 8.19 23.40 -18.63
N THR A 25 7.28 22.69 -18.00
CA THR A 25 6.02 23.25 -17.51
C THR A 25 5.62 22.62 -16.19
N LYS A 26 4.74 23.30 -15.45
CA LYS A 26 4.10 22.77 -14.26
C LYS A 26 2.60 22.94 -14.37
N VAL A 27 1.87 21.88 -14.02
CA VAL A 27 0.41 21.90 -13.93
C VAL A 27 -0.03 21.48 -12.55
N LEU A 28 -1.21 21.92 -12.10
CA LEU A 28 -1.76 21.47 -10.83
C LEU A 28 -2.08 19.97 -10.92
N THR A 29 -1.65 19.22 -9.92
CA THR A 29 -2.00 17.80 -9.82
C THR A 29 -3.48 17.66 -9.43
N ASN A 30 -4.23 16.92 -10.22
CA ASN A 30 -5.57 16.50 -9.85
C ASN A 30 -5.47 15.15 -9.13
N TYR A 31 -5.73 15.12 -7.81
CA TYR A 31 -5.61 13.89 -7.02
C TYR A 31 -6.67 12.82 -7.35
N SER A 32 -7.80 13.21 -7.94
CA SER A 32 -8.82 12.24 -8.38
C SER A 32 -8.51 11.63 -9.75
N GLU A 33 -7.75 12.35 -10.59
CA GLU A 33 -7.40 11.95 -11.96
C GLU A 33 -5.97 12.44 -12.27
N PRO A 34 -4.94 11.87 -11.60
CA PRO A 34 -3.56 12.37 -11.70
C PRO A 34 -2.97 12.26 -13.12
N GLU A 35 -3.48 11.31 -13.91
CA GLU A 35 -3.11 11.15 -15.34
C GLU A 35 -3.46 12.36 -16.19
N LYS A 36 -4.54 13.08 -15.89
CA LYS A 36 -4.91 14.29 -16.63
C LYS A 36 -3.85 15.38 -16.52
N ALA A 37 -3.26 15.55 -15.34
CA ALA A 37 -2.20 16.53 -15.16
C ALA A 37 -0.96 16.21 -16.00
N ILE A 38 -0.66 14.93 -16.21
CA ILE A 38 0.44 14.50 -17.08
C ILE A 38 0.11 14.81 -18.54
N ILE A 39 -1.10 14.47 -18.99
CA ILE A 39 -1.56 14.72 -20.37
C ILE A 39 -1.58 16.21 -20.66
N ASP A 40 -2.13 17.03 -19.77
CA ASP A 40 -2.16 18.49 -19.91
C ASP A 40 -0.75 19.09 -19.94
N GLY A 41 0.13 18.59 -19.06
CA GLY A 41 1.52 19.01 -19.02
C GLY A 41 2.28 18.62 -20.29
N LEU A 42 2.03 17.41 -20.83
CA LEU A 42 2.60 16.94 -22.07
C LEU A 42 2.16 17.83 -23.25
N GLY A 43 0.87 18.13 -23.36
CA GLY A 43 0.36 19.04 -24.40
C GLY A 43 1.00 20.42 -24.34
N LYS A 44 1.11 21.01 -23.15
CA LYS A 44 1.75 22.32 -22.96
C LYS A 44 3.24 22.32 -23.31
N VAL A 45 3.99 21.29 -22.92
CA VAL A 45 5.42 21.27 -23.17
C VAL A 45 5.75 21.00 -24.64
N THR A 46 4.94 20.21 -25.35
CA THR A 46 5.07 20.01 -26.81
C THR A 46 4.71 21.28 -27.58
N GLU A 47 3.68 22.02 -27.17
CA GLU A 47 3.34 23.32 -27.71
C GLU A 47 4.49 24.34 -27.53
N LEU A 48 5.09 24.41 -26.34
CA LEU A 48 6.27 25.27 -26.09
C LEU A 48 7.46 24.91 -26.94
N ALA A 49 7.66 23.63 -27.25
CA ALA A 49 8.73 23.15 -28.11
C ALA A 49 8.41 23.29 -29.63
N GLY A 50 7.16 23.62 -29.96
CA GLY A 50 6.71 23.72 -31.37
C GLY A 50 6.64 22.38 -32.09
N ILE A 51 6.44 21.27 -31.39
CA ILE A 51 6.36 19.90 -31.92
C ILE A 51 5.00 19.25 -31.65
N GLY A 52 4.66 18.23 -32.44
CA GLY A 52 3.50 17.40 -32.16
C GLY A 52 3.78 16.32 -31.13
N ILE A 53 2.74 15.87 -30.43
CA ILE A 53 2.84 14.80 -29.42
C ILE A 53 3.31 13.47 -30.03
N GLU A 54 3.03 13.24 -31.31
CA GLU A 54 3.46 12.08 -32.10
C GLU A 54 4.98 12.00 -32.33
N GLN A 55 5.69 13.08 -32.05
CA GLN A 55 7.16 13.15 -32.15
C GLN A 55 7.85 12.76 -30.83
N VAL A 56 7.09 12.47 -29.79
CA VAL A 56 7.62 11.99 -28.50
C VAL A 56 7.93 10.51 -28.60
N ASP A 57 9.21 10.15 -28.57
CA ASP A 57 9.66 8.76 -28.63
C ASP A 57 9.61 8.05 -27.30
N GLN A 58 9.79 8.79 -26.21
CA GLN A 58 9.89 8.22 -24.86
C GLN A 58 9.26 9.14 -23.80
N LEU A 59 8.36 8.57 -22.99
CA LEU A 59 7.84 9.20 -21.78
C LEU A 59 8.34 8.44 -20.55
N ILE A 60 9.02 9.14 -19.67
CA ILE A 60 9.46 8.62 -18.36
C ILE A 60 8.60 9.27 -17.29
N HIS A 61 7.84 8.48 -16.57
CA HIS A 61 6.97 8.97 -15.50
C HIS A 61 7.48 8.50 -14.14
N GLY A 62 7.76 9.45 -13.24
CA GLY A 62 8.00 9.25 -11.83
C GLY A 62 6.79 9.75 -11.01
N THR A 63 6.52 9.09 -9.90
CA THR A 63 5.47 9.57 -8.99
C THR A 63 5.83 9.31 -7.53
N THR A 64 5.53 10.27 -6.67
CA THR A 64 5.63 10.17 -5.21
C THR A 64 4.25 10.17 -4.54
N LEU A 65 3.16 10.01 -5.31
CA LEU A 65 1.80 10.07 -4.79
C LEU A 65 1.55 9.07 -3.65
N ALA A 66 1.96 7.82 -3.82
CA ALA A 66 1.81 6.79 -2.79
C ALA A 66 2.65 7.10 -1.54
N THR A 67 3.89 7.57 -1.72
CA THR A 67 4.76 7.98 -0.61
C THR A 67 4.15 9.16 0.15
N ASN A 68 3.66 10.17 -0.56
CA ASN A 68 3.02 11.33 0.04
C ASN A 68 1.73 10.93 0.79
N ALA A 69 0.89 10.07 0.20
CA ALA A 69 -0.31 9.55 0.87
C ALA A 69 0.03 8.84 2.19
N LEU A 70 1.11 8.04 2.22
CA LEU A 70 1.57 7.37 3.44
C LEU A 70 2.10 8.35 4.49
N ILE A 71 2.89 9.36 4.09
CA ILE A 71 3.43 10.40 4.99
C ILE A 71 2.29 11.23 5.58
N GLU A 72 1.34 11.65 4.75
CA GLU A 72 0.20 12.47 5.14
C GLU A 72 -0.92 11.66 5.81
N ARG A 73 -0.79 10.34 5.89
CA ARG A 73 -1.82 9.42 6.42
C ARG A 73 -3.17 9.55 5.70
N ARG A 74 -3.11 9.81 4.41
CA ARG A 74 -4.26 9.90 3.52
C ARG A 74 -4.39 8.60 2.71
N GLY A 75 -5.16 7.68 3.24
CA GLY A 75 -5.42 6.40 2.59
C GLY A 75 -6.81 5.89 2.92
N ALA A 76 -7.16 4.74 2.39
CA ALA A 76 -8.40 4.05 2.69
C ALA A 76 -8.48 3.70 4.18
N SER A 77 -9.69 3.76 4.75
CA SER A 77 -9.94 3.21 6.08
C SER A 77 -9.73 1.70 6.03
N THR A 78 -8.64 1.22 6.59
CA THR A 78 -8.15 -0.16 6.43
C THR A 78 -8.25 -0.97 7.72
N ALA A 79 -8.83 -2.18 7.64
CA ALA A 79 -8.77 -3.18 8.69
C ALA A 79 -7.59 -4.12 8.47
N PHE A 80 -6.84 -4.45 9.51
CA PHE A 80 -5.77 -5.43 9.46
C PHE A 80 -6.17 -6.73 10.14
N ILE A 81 -6.05 -7.86 9.45
CA ILE A 81 -6.35 -9.20 9.98
C ILE A 81 -5.07 -10.00 10.07
N THR A 82 -4.77 -10.53 11.26
CA THR A 82 -3.55 -11.29 11.52
C THR A 82 -3.82 -12.55 12.36
N SER A 83 -2.80 -13.39 12.48
CA SER A 83 -2.83 -14.58 13.33
C SER A 83 -2.95 -14.21 14.80
N LYS A 84 -3.74 -14.96 15.57
CA LYS A 84 -3.84 -14.84 17.02
C LYS A 84 -2.45 -14.92 17.68
N GLY A 85 -2.15 -13.95 18.55
CA GLY A 85 -0.84 -13.76 19.19
C GLY A 85 0.10 -12.81 18.43
N PHE A 86 -0.25 -12.35 17.22
CA PHE A 86 0.61 -11.49 16.36
C PHE A 86 0.01 -10.12 16.06
N ARG A 87 -1.01 -9.70 16.82
CA ARG A 87 -1.69 -8.42 16.64
C ARG A 87 -0.76 -7.21 16.73
N ASP A 88 0.22 -7.30 17.61
CA ASP A 88 1.07 -6.17 17.98
C ASP A 88 2.46 -6.20 17.28
N VAL A 89 2.68 -7.11 16.33
CA VAL A 89 3.94 -7.21 15.57
C VAL A 89 4.32 -5.88 14.90
N ILE A 90 3.36 -5.18 14.29
CA ILE A 90 3.63 -3.89 13.64
C ILE A 90 3.94 -2.77 14.63
N GLU A 91 3.64 -2.94 15.92
CA GLU A 91 3.97 -2.04 17.01
C GLU A 91 5.32 -2.39 17.66
N MET A 92 5.56 -3.68 17.88
CA MET A 92 6.80 -4.19 18.47
C MET A 92 8.01 -3.97 17.57
N ARG A 93 7.81 -4.00 16.23
CA ARG A 93 8.86 -3.77 15.23
C ARG A 93 9.99 -4.80 15.32
N THR A 94 11.23 -4.33 15.13
CA THR A 94 12.46 -5.14 15.13
C THR A 94 13.34 -4.87 16.35
N GLU A 95 12.78 -4.28 17.42
CA GLU A 95 13.48 -3.89 18.64
C GLU A 95 14.60 -2.83 18.48
N GLY A 96 14.82 -2.32 17.26
CA GLY A 96 15.74 -1.22 17.00
C GLY A 96 15.26 0.08 17.66
N ARG A 97 16.09 0.70 18.47
CA ARG A 97 15.85 1.98 19.11
C ARG A 97 16.87 3.00 18.64
N PHE A 98 16.42 4.22 18.35
CA PHE A 98 17.32 5.33 17.96
C PHE A 98 18.21 5.75 19.13
N GLU A 99 17.62 5.80 20.33
CA GLU A 99 18.27 6.08 21.58
C GLU A 99 17.96 4.96 22.58
N GLN A 100 18.95 4.14 22.88
CA GLN A 100 18.76 2.91 23.66
C GLN A 100 18.35 3.17 25.11
N TYR A 101 18.78 4.32 25.68
CA TYR A 101 18.57 4.67 27.08
C TYR A 101 17.50 5.75 27.30
N ASP A 102 16.85 6.23 26.23
CA ASP A 102 15.77 7.20 26.36
C ASP A 102 14.49 6.50 26.81
N LEU A 103 14.06 6.80 28.03
CA LEU A 103 12.82 6.27 28.61
C LEU A 103 11.55 6.90 28.03
N ASN A 104 11.69 8.05 27.38
CA ASN A 104 10.59 8.80 26.77
C ASN A 104 10.56 8.63 25.24
N LEU A 105 11.29 7.65 24.69
CA LEU A 105 11.36 7.41 23.26
C LEU A 105 9.95 7.23 22.66
N SER A 106 9.57 8.16 21.79
CA SER A 106 8.33 8.09 21.02
C SER A 106 8.62 7.56 19.62
N LEU A 107 8.06 6.41 19.30
CA LEU A 107 8.16 5.82 17.97
C LEU A 107 7.03 6.34 17.08
N PRO A 108 7.25 6.48 15.75
CA PRO A 108 6.18 6.86 14.82
C PRO A 108 4.98 5.93 14.95
N ALA A 109 3.76 6.47 14.94
CA ALA A 109 2.55 5.66 15.03
C ALA A 109 2.49 4.64 13.87
N PRO A 110 2.03 3.39 14.11
CA PRO A 110 1.78 2.42 13.05
C PRO A 110 0.79 2.94 12.00
N LEU A 111 0.83 2.37 10.78
CA LEU A 111 -0.10 2.74 9.71
C LEU A 111 -1.55 2.44 10.10
N ILE A 112 -1.78 1.31 10.77
CA ILE A 112 -3.10 0.89 11.25
C ILE A 112 -3.05 0.83 12.77
N SER A 113 -3.89 1.62 13.43
CA SER A 113 -3.96 1.66 14.89
C SER A 113 -4.53 0.36 15.47
N ARG A 114 -4.27 0.11 16.74
CA ARG A 114 -4.53 -1.20 17.39
C ARG A 114 -5.99 -1.64 17.38
N GLU A 115 -6.92 -0.71 17.45
CA GLU A 115 -8.37 -0.95 17.41
C GLU A 115 -8.87 -1.49 16.07
N HIS A 116 -8.14 -1.21 14.98
CA HIS A 116 -8.44 -1.68 13.62
C HIS A 116 -7.74 -2.99 13.25
N ARG A 117 -7.06 -3.63 14.24
CA ARG A 117 -6.37 -4.92 14.06
C ARG A 117 -7.19 -6.05 14.65
N TYR A 118 -7.60 -6.96 13.80
CA TYR A 118 -8.39 -8.14 14.15
C TYR A 118 -7.51 -9.38 14.17
N VAL A 119 -7.83 -10.34 15.03
CA VAL A 119 -7.10 -11.60 15.11
C VAL A 119 -8.02 -12.78 14.85
N VAL A 120 -7.48 -13.76 14.14
CA VAL A 120 -8.13 -15.04 13.86
C VAL A 120 -7.21 -16.20 14.26
N GLU A 121 -7.79 -17.26 14.76
CA GLU A 121 -7.05 -18.47 15.07
C GLU A 121 -6.73 -19.23 13.79
N GLY A 122 -5.55 -19.77 13.71
CA GLY A 122 -4.98 -20.50 12.59
C GLY A 122 -3.46 -20.41 12.63
N ARG A 123 -2.78 -21.52 12.35
CA ARG A 123 -1.32 -21.56 12.46
C ARG A 123 -0.70 -22.39 11.36
N ILE A 124 0.20 -21.77 10.64
CA ILE A 124 1.17 -22.41 9.75
C ILE A 124 2.52 -22.40 10.44
N ALA A 125 3.22 -23.52 10.42
CA ALA A 125 4.60 -23.67 10.92
C ALA A 125 5.61 -23.03 9.93
N ALA A 126 6.84 -22.77 10.38
CA ALA A 126 7.93 -22.32 9.53
C ALA A 126 8.26 -23.31 8.40
N THR A 127 7.94 -24.59 8.57
CA THR A 127 8.05 -25.65 7.55
C THR A 127 6.92 -25.63 6.52
N GLY A 128 5.92 -24.74 6.65
CA GLY A 128 4.72 -24.71 5.82
C GLY A 128 3.63 -25.69 6.23
N ARG A 129 3.86 -26.54 7.25
CA ARG A 129 2.83 -27.47 7.76
C ARG A 129 1.74 -26.71 8.51
N GLU A 130 0.48 -27.04 8.27
CA GLU A 130 -0.63 -26.53 9.06
C GLU A 130 -0.65 -27.18 10.44
N LEU A 131 -0.59 -26.37 11.49
CA LEU A 131 -0.65 -26.80 12.89
C LEU A 131 -2.03 -26.66 13.48
N ILE A 132 -2.71 -25.56 13.15
CA ILE A 132 -4.07 -25.24 13.58
C ILE A 132 -4.83 -24.75 12.35
N PRO A 133 -5.98 -25.34 12.01
CA PRO A 133 -6.80 -24.86 10.89
C PRO A 133 -7.29 -23.43 11.12
N LEU A 134 -7.61 -22.74 10.04
CA LEU A 134 -8.17 -21.39 10.08
C LEU A 134 -9.58 -21.41 10.69
N ASP A 135 -9.83 -20.58 11.68
CA ASP A 135 -11.17 -20.39 12.27
C ASP A 135 -12.03 -19.52 11.34
N GLU A 136 -12.71 -20.19 10.40
CA GLU A 136 -13.57 -19.54 9.42
C GLU A 136 -14.81 -18.88 10.04
N ALA A 137 -15.34 -19.44 11.14
CA ALA A 137 -16.48 -18.85 11.84
C ALA A 137 -16.12 -17.51 12.47
N ARG A 138 -14.95 -17.47 13.11
CA ARG A 138 -14.40 -16.22 13.65
C ARG A 138 -14.15 -15.20 12.55
N LEU A 139 -13.63 -15.63 11.39
CA LEU A 139 -13.38 -14.73 10.25
C LEU A 139 -14.68 -14.11 9.72
N ARG A 140 -15.76 -14.87 9.60
CA ARG A 140 -17.09 -14.34 9.24
C ARG A 140 -17.63 -13.35 10.28
N SER A 141 -17.40 -13.62 11.57
CA SER A 141 -17.76 -12.66 12.62
C SER A 141 -16.96 -11.34 12.53
N ILE A 142 -15.69 -11.41 12.09
CA ILE A 142 -14.85 -10.24 11.82
C ILE A 142 -15.37 -9.48 10.59
N ALA A 143 -15.78 -10.18 9.54
CA ALA A 143 -16.39 -9.55 8.34
C ALA A 143 -17.60 -8.69 8.70
N ALA A 144 -18.49 -9.19 9.57
CA ALA A 144 -19.64 -8.42 10.06
C ALA A 144 -19.22 -7.13 10.79
N ARG A 145 -18.15 -7.18 11.58
CA ARG A 145 -17.61 -6.00 12.29
C ARG A 145 -16.95 -5.02 11.32
N ILE A 146 -16.23 -5.50 10.31
CA ILE A 146 -15.61 -4.68 9.27
C ILE A 146 -16.69 -3.94 8.48
N ARG A 147 -17.78 -4.63 8.09
CA ARG A 147 -18.94 -4.01 7.41
C ARG A 147 -19.53 -2.89 8.27
N ALA A 148 -19.78 -3.15 9.55
CA ALA A 148 -20.33 -2.16 10.48
C ALA A 148 -19.38 -0.98 10.75
N GLY A 149 -18.09 -1.19 10.64
CA GLY A 149 -17.06 -0.16 10.86
C GLY A 149 -16.78 0.76 9.68
N GLY A 150 -17.40 0.53 8.52
CA GLY A 150 -17.24 1.38 7.33
C GLY A 150 -15.84 1.34 6.71
N TYR A 151 -15.13 0.23 6.83
CA TYR A 151 -13.81 0.07 6.22
C TYR A 151 -13.92 -0.03 4.68
N GLN A 152 -12.93 0.53 4.00
CA GLN A 152 -12.81 0.54 2.55
C GLN A 152 -11.82 -0.53 2.04
N SER A 153 -10.92 -0.99 2.90
CA SER A 153 -9.89 -1.95 2.55
C SER A 153 -9.59 -2.92 3.70
N ILE A 154 -9.05 -4.08 3.34
CA ILE A 154 -8.58 -5.11 4.28
C ILE A 154 -7.17 -5.53 3.91
N ALA A 155 -6.26 -5.46 4.88
CA ALA A 155 -4.93 -6.07 4.82
C ALA A 155 -4.92 -7.40 5.59
N ILE A 156 -4.41 -8.48 4.99
CA ILE A 156 -4.26 -9.78 5.66
C ILE A 156 -2.79 -10.13 5.78
N GLY A 157 -2.31 -10.28 7.03
CA GLY A 157 -0.95 -10.66 7.34
C GLY A 157 -0.91 -11.83 8.31
N PHE A 158 -0.75 -13.07 7.80
CA PHE A 158 -0.61 -14.25 8.65
C PHE A 158 0.85 -14.68 8.76
N ILE A 159 1.18 -15.27 9.92
CA ILE A 159 2.51 -15.81 10.16
C ILE A 159 2.81 -16.94 9.15
N HIS A 160 4.06 -16.96 8.66
CA HIS A 160 4.58 -17.92 7.68
C HIS A 160 3.78 -18.02 6.36
N ALA A 161 2.94 -17.00 6.05
CA ALA A 161 2.17 -16.99 4.80
C ALA A 161 3.07 -16.91 3.55
N TYR A 162 4.33 -16.49 3.68
CA TYR A 162 5.32 -16.50 2.60
C TYR A 162 5.76 -17.93 2.22
N VAL A 163 5.69 -18.88 3.16
CA VAL A 163 5.98 -20.31 2.91
C VAL A 163 4.72 -21.04 2.42
N ASN A 164 3.59 -20.82 3.12
CA ASN A 164 2.32 -21.45 2.77
C ASN A 164 1.17 -20.45 2.90
N PRO A 165 0.68 -19.90 1.79
CA PRO A 165 -0.37 -18.89 1.78
C PRO A 165 -1.80 -19.45 1.92
N LYS A 166 -1.97 -20.75 2.22
CA LYS A 166 -3.29 -21.44 2.29
C LYS A 166 -4.31 -20.67 3.12
N HIS A 167 -3.95 -20.27 4.35
CA HIS A 167 -4.85 -19.53 5.23
C HIS A 167 -5.15 -18.13 4.69
N ALA A 168 -4.15 -17.42 4.15
CA ALA A 168 -4.34 -16.06 3.62
C ALA A 168 -5.28 -16.08 2.40
N ARG A 169 -5.10 -17.02 1.49
CA ARG A 169 -5.96 -17.19 0.32
C ARG A 169 -7.38 -17.59 0.72
N ARG A 170 -7.51 -18.54 1.69
CA ARG A 170 -8.82 -18.94 2.18
C ARG A 170 -9.55 -17.78 2.88
N ALA A 171 -8.84 -17.02 3.72
CA ALA A 171 -9.39 -15.84 4.38
C ALA A 171 -9.86 -14.79 3.35
N ARG A 172 -9.06 -14.53 2.31
CA ARG A 172 -9.47 -13.62 1.23
C ARG A 172 -10.74 -14.10 0.53
N ALA A 173 -10.83 -15.39 0.20
CA ALA A 173 -12.02 -15.93 -0.46
C ALA A 173 -13.29 -15.73 0.39
N ILE A 174 -13.24 -16.06 1.69
CA ILE A 174 -14.37 -15.86 2.61
C ILE A 174 -14.74 -14.39 2.74
N LEU A 175 -13.75 -13.51 2.89
CA LEU A 175 -14.00 -12.08 3.04
C LEU A 175 -14.52 -11.45 1.75
N ALA A 176 -14.10 -11.90 0.58
CA ALA A 176 -14.63 -11.44 -0.70
C ALA A 176 -16.10 -11.86 -0.91
N GLU A 177 -16.48 -13.04 -0.43
CA GLU A 177 -17.90 -13.48 -0.40
C GLU A 177 -18.74 -12.60 0.53
N GLU A 178 -18.23 -12.28 1.71
CA GLU A 178 -18.94 -11.49 2.71
C GLU A 178 -18.94 -9.98 2.41
N LEU A 179 -17.91 -9.46 1.77
CA LEU A 179 -17.62 -8.04 1.60
C LEU A 179 -17.17 -7.75 0.15
N PRO A 180 -18.06 -7.92 -0.85
CA PRO A 180 -17.68 -7.86 -2.27
C PRO A 180 -17.15 -6.47 -2.72
N ASP A 181 -17.53 -5.40 -2.02
CA ASP A 181 -17.17 -4.03 -2.38
C ASP A 181 -15.86 -3.56 -1.70
N ILE A 182 -15.21 -4.41 -0.88
CA ILE A 182 -14.00 -4.05 -0.14
C ILE A 182 -12.77 -4.66 -0.82
N THR A 183 -11.76 -3.81 -1.06
CA THR A 183 -10.46 -4.28 -1.58
C THR A 183 -9.72 -5.10 -0.53
N ILE A 184 -9.17 -6.26 -0.93
CA ILE A 184 -8.47 -7.18 -0.01
C ILE A 184 -7.08 -7.47 -0.51
N SER A 185 -6.07 -7.06 0.25
CA SER A 185 -4.65 -7.34 0.00
C SER A 185 -4.14 -8.43 0.94
N ILE A 186 -3.40 -9.41 0.42
CA ILE A 186 -2.76 -10.45 1.24
C ILE A 186 -1.24 -10.34 1.19
N SER A 187 -0.59 -10.41 2.34
CA SER A 187 0.84 -10.17 2.49
C SER A 187 1.72 -11.13 1.69
N SER A 188 1.24 -12.35 1.45
CA SER A 188 1.96 -13.36 0.66
C SER A 188 1.99 -13.09 -0.86
N GLU A 189 1.18 -12.15 -1.36
CA GLU A 189 1.19 -11.72 -2.76
C GLU A 189 1.87 -10.36 -2.92
N VAL A 190 1.62 -9.43 -1.98
CA VAL A 190 2.22 -8.09 -2.01
C VAL A 190 3.73 -8.13 -1.73
N SER A 191 4.14 -8.88 -0.71
CA SER A 191 5.56 -9.00 -0.32
C SER A 191 5.83 -10.38 0.29
N PRO A 192 6.09 -11.42 -0.52
CA PRO A 192 6.25 -12.80 -0.06
C PRO A 192 7.62 -13.04 0.60
N GLN A 193 8.02 -12.15 1.51
CA GLN A 193 9.30 -12.20 2.21
C GLN A 193 9.16 -12.72 3.63
N MET A 194 10.22 -13.34 4.14
CA MET A 194 10.34 -13.67 5.54
C MET A 194 10.38 -12.38 6.38
N ARG A 195 10.00 -12.43 7.64
CA ARG A 195 9.86 -11.36 8.63
C ARG A 195 8.51 -10.66 8.56
N GLU A 196 7.78 -10.82 9.66
CA GLU A 196 6.40 -10.38 9.77
C GLU A 196 6.28 -8.86 9.81
N PHE A 197 7.20 -8.15 10.46
CA PHE A 197 7.12 -6.70 10.61
C PHE A 197 7.12 -6.00 9.25
N GLU A 198 8.11 -6.30 8.42
CA GLU A 198 8.24 -5.71 7.08
C GLU A 198 7.07 -6.11 6.18
N ARG A 199 6.73 -7.41 6.16
CA ARG A 199 5.66 -7.94 5.33
C ARG A 199 4.30 -7.39 5.72
N PHE A 200 4.01 -7.24 7.03
CA PHE A 200 2.74 -6.72 7.50
C PHE A 200 2.62 -5.21 7.25
N ASN A 201 3.70 -4.44 7.45
CA ASN A 201 3.68 -3.03 7.08
C ASN A 201 3.50 -2.82 5.59
N THR A 202 4.16 -3.63 4.75
CA THR A 202 4.02 -3.52 3.29
C THR A 202 2.59 -3.82 2.83
N VAL A 203 1.94 -4.86 3.35
CA VAL A 203 0.54 -5.13 2.99
C VAL A 203 -0.42 -4.07 3.52
N CYS A 204 -0.15 -3.49 4.71
CA CYS A 204 -0.94 -2.39 5.24
C CYS A 204 -0.79 -1.10 4.41
N ALA A 205 0.39 -0.85 3.86
CA ALA A 205 0.64 0.28 2.98
C ALA A 205 0.01 0.10 1.58
N ASN A 206 -0.13 -1.15 1.13
CA ASN A 206 -0.73 -1.48 -0.18
C ASN A 206 -2.27 -1.52 -0.13
N ALA A 207 -2.85 -1.72 1.02
CA ALA A 207 -4.28 -1.85 1.20
C ALA A 207 -4.95 -0.48 1.31
#